data_73131793eb05bd4ad336a89da61d2c9a
#
_entry.id   73131793eb05bd4ad336a89da61d2c9a
#
_cell.length_a   1.000
_cell.length_b   1.000
_cell.length_c   1.000
_cell.angle_alpha   90.00
_cell.angle_beta   90.00
_cell.angle_gamma   90.00
#
_symmetry.space_group_name_H-M   'P 1'
#
loop_
_entity.id
_entity.type
_entity.pdbx_description
1 polymer ?
#
loop_
_entity_poly.entity_id
_entity_poly.type
_entity_poly.pdbx_seq_one_letter_code
_entity_poly.pdbx_strand_id
1 'polypeptide(L)'
;MNHKNRCEINFNEHINFSEFEISVNHLDLCKQTEIDKLIEKYKPVFAKDKYDIGTVRDYEAQIDLTVDKYCYKRPYRCSMEDRKEIENQISKLLKNNLIEESYSPFAAPVTLAYKKEDGKRSRLCIDFRELNKIVIPQSQPFPLIEDLMVKTVHNNCEFYSTFDINSAFWSIPLKVQDRYKTAFVTQEGHFQWTCLPFGLKTAPAIFQRILTNIIRKYKLSDFAVNFIDDILIFSKNFRDHITHISKLLEAIQTEGFRLKFSKCTFANNHAKYLGHIIEKNSVRPLKDYLTAVRNFPIPETRKNIRQFLGKVNFYHKFVPHNAIILDPLHNLLRKDVKFLWAKDCQESFDKIKELLCSKPILKIFDPEQPIKIYTDASIKGVGAVLKQEDENGINKPVAYFSKKLTETQKKKKAIFLECLAIKEAVKYWQHSLMNKEFVVYSDHKPLENMNIKSRTDEELGDLTYYLSQYNFKINITRDYQIKKLTV
;
A
#
# COMPACT_ATOMS: atom_id res chain seq x y z
N MET A 1 61.78 3.09 25.73
CA MET A 1 60.73 3.51 26.68
C MET A 1 59.37 3.37 25.98
N ASN A 2 58.56 2.51 26.56
CA ASN A 2 57.21 2.14 26.14
C ASN A 2 56.24 3.33 26.14
N HIS A 3 55.36 3.41 25.17
CA HIS A 3 53.94 3.69 25.45
C HIS A 3 53.07 3.07 24.34
N LYS A 4 52.51 1.92 24.68
CA LYS A 4 51.35 1.32 24.02
C LYS A 4 50.13 2.15 24.42
N ASN A 5 49.52 2.91 23.52
CA ASN A 5 48.15 3.37 23.69
C ASN A 5 47.24 2.35 22.97
N ARG A 6 46.67 1.44 23.76
CA ARG A 6 45.49 0.68 23.41
C ARG A 6 44.30 1.67 23.38
N CYS A 7 43.75 1.94 22.21
CA CYS A 7 42.39 2.44 22.15
C CYS A 7 41.44 1.31 22.51
N GLU A 8 40.96 1.33 23.74
CA GLU A 8 39.78 0.54 24.14
C GLU A 8 38.58 1.11 23.40
N ILE A 9 38.09 0.33 22.43
CA ILE A 9 36.80 0.59 21.81
C ILE A 9 35.74 0.19 22.81
N ASN A 10 35.10 1.16 23.42
CA ASN A 10 33.92 0.96 24.29
C ASN A 10 32.77 0.37 23.46
N PHE A 11 32.60 -0.96 23.54
CA PHE A 11 31.46 -1.71 22.98
C PHE A 11 30.26 -1.64 23.93
N ASN A 12 29.73 -0.45 24.23
CA ASN A 12 28.49 -0.30 24.98
C ASN A 12 27.71 0.93 24.51
N GLU A 13 27.37 0.98 23.22
CA GLU A 13 26.19 1.74 22.81
C GLU A 13 24.97 0.85 23.06
N HIS A 14 24.50 0.83 24.29
CA HIS A 14 23.20 0.28 24.64
C HIS A 14 22.12 1.11 23.91
N ILE A 15 21.24 0.45 23.15
CA ILE A 15 20.02 1.08 22.67
C ILE A 15 19.28 1.58 23.93
N ASN A 16 19.20 2.88 24.07
CA ASN A 16 18.44 3.47 25.17
C ASN A 16 16.95 3.48 24.76
N PHE A 17 16.22 2.41 25.11
CA PHE A 17 14.79 2.31 24.82
C PHE A 17 13.96 3.41 25.49
N SER A 18 14.49 4.09 26.51
CA SER A 18 13.83 5.22 27.16
C SER A 18 13.77 6.49 26.29
N GLU A 19 14.55 6.57 25.21
CA GLU A 19 14.50 7.67 24.25
C GLU A 19 13.39 7.51 23.19
N PHE A 20 12.81 6.31 23.08
CA PHE A 20 11.70 6.04 22.17
C PHE A 20 10.41 5.99 23.00
N GLU A 21 9.59 7.04 22.94
CA GLU A 21 8.23 7.00 23.45
C GLU A 21 7.46 5.90 22.71
N ILE A 22 7.36 4.72 23.34
CA ILE A 22 6.44 3.68 22.89
C ILE A 22 5.05 4.28 23.08
N SER A 23 4.27 4.40 22.00
CA SER A 23 2.91 4.93 22.06
C SER A 23 1.97 3.92 22.71
N VAL A 24 2.19 3.60 23.98
CA VAL A 24 1.37 2.71 24.83
C VAL A 24 0.57 3.47 25.88
N ASN A 25 0.62 4.81 25.88
CA ASN A 25 -0.04 5.69 26.86
C ASN A 25 -1.57 5.52 26.92
N HIS A 26 -2.16 4.82 25.96
CA HIS A 26 -3.60 4.47 25.93
C HIS A 26 -3.92 3.20 26.72
N LEU A 27 -2.94 2.44 27.17
CA LEU A 27 -3.09 1.20 27.92
C LEU A 27 -3.01 1.45 29.43
N ASP A 28 -3.63 0.59 30.21
CA ASP A 28 -3.44 0.57 31.66
C ASP A 28 -2.03 0.11 32.03
N LEU A 29 -1.58 0.43 33.24
CA LEU A 29 -0.23 0.20 33.71
C LEU A 29 0.17 -1.29 33.67
N CYS A 30 -0.79 -2.20 33.92
CA CYS A 30 -0.53 -3.64 33.84
C CYS A 30 -0.18 -4.08 32.44
N LYS A 31 -0.97 -3.63 31.43
CA LYS A 31 -0.72 -3.97 30.03
C LYS A 31 0.58 -3.36 29.51
N GLN A 32 0.92 -2.13 29.93
CA GLN A 32 2.22 -1.51 29.60
C GLN A 32 3.37 -2.39 30.12
N THR A 33 3.32 -2.82 31.38
CA THR A 33 4.34 -3.67 31.97
C THR A 33 4.51 -5.01 31.24
N GLU A 34 3.42 -5.60 30.73
CA GLU A 34 3.49 -6.84 29.93
C GLU A 34 4.18 -6.62 28.59
N ILE A 35 3.91 -5.49 27.93
CA ILE A 35 4.60 -5.13 26.67
C ILE A 35 6.08 -4.87 26.91
N ASP A 36 6.43 -4.15 27.98
CA ASP A 36 7.83 -3.85 28.31
C ASP A 36 8.62 -5.13 28.58
N LYS A 37 8.04 -6.08 29.33
CA LYS A 37 8.63 -7.41 29.55
C LYS A 37 8.82 -8.17 28.23
N LEU A 38 7.86 -8.07 27.31
CA LEU A 38 7.96 -8.72 26.01
C LEU A 38 9.08 -8.10 25.17
N ILE A 39 9.18 -6.78 25.13
CA ILE A 39 10.24 -6.05 24.42
C ILE A 39 11.61 -6.40 24.98
N GLU A 40 11.77 -6.41 26.29
CA GLU A 40 13.05 -6.75 26.94
C GLU A 40 13.45 -8.21 26.65
N LYS A 41 12.49 -9.15 26.68
CA LYS A 41 12.72 -10.56 26.31
C LYS A 41 13.25 -10.71 24.88
N TYR A 42 12.71 -9.94 23.92
CA TYR A 42 13.06 -10.01 22.50
C TYR A 42 13.96 -8.85 22.04
N LYS A 43 14.64 -8.17 22.97
CA LYS A 43 15.56 -7.06 22.69
C LYS A 43 16.54 -7.32 21.55
N PRO A 44 17.13 -8.53 21.39
CA PRO A 44 18.04 -8.83 20.29
C PRO A 44 17.39 -8.80 18.88
N VAL A 45 16.06 -8.82 18.79
CA VAL A 45 15.34 -8.74 17.51
C VAL A 45 15.35 -7.31 16.95
N PHE A 46 15.53 -6.30 17.79
CA PHE A 46 15.52 -4.90 17.39
C PHE A 46 16.91 -4.45 16.96
N ALA A 47 16.97 -3.83 15.78
CA ALA A 47 18.20 -3.33 15.20
C ALA A 47 18.78 -2.17 16.01
N LYS A 48 20.10 -2.19 16.24
CA LYS A 48 20.84 -1.11 16.90
C LYS A 48 20.91 0.14 16.02
N ASP A 49 21.16 -0.05 14.74
CA ASP A 49 21.24 1.01 13.74
C ASP A 49 20.73 0.56 12.37
N LYS A 50 20.88 1.40 11.37
CA LYS A 50 20.47 1.12 9.98
C LYS A 50 21.19 -0.07 9.35
N TYR A 51 22.42 -0.37 9.81
CA TYR A 51 23.31 -1.39 9.24
C TYR A 51 23.24 -2.72 10.01
N ASP A 52 22.58 -2.75 11.13
CA ASP A 52 22.29 -4.00 11.87
C ASP A 52 21.13 -4.73 11.18
N ILE A 53 21.45 -5.47 10.13
CA ILE A 53 20.48 -6.19 9.30
C ILE A 53 20.20 -7.61 9.76
N GLY A 54 20.92 -8.07 10.81
CA GLY A 54 20.88 -9.46 11.26
C GLY A 54 21.60 -10.41 10.31
N THR A 55 21.36 -11.70 10.48
CA THR A 55 21.93 -12.76 9.64
C THR A 55 20.78 -13.68 9.22
N VAL A 56 20.24 -13.42 8.05
CA VAL A 56 19.14 -14.23 7.49
C VAL A 56 19.71 -15.58 7.04
N ARG A 57 19.01 -16.64 7.37
CA ARG A 57 19.38 -18.03 7.04
C ARG A 57 18.44 -18.58 5.98
N ASP A 58 18.91 -19.56 5.22
CA ASP A 58 18.13 -20.33 4.26
C ASP A 58 17.53 -19.55 3.06
N TYR A 59 17.89 -18.29 2.89
CA TYR A 59 17.40 -17.45 1.80
C TYR A 59 18.55 -16.75 1.08
N GLU A 60 18.64 -16.97 -0.23
CA GLU A 60 19.54 -16.25 -1.13
C GLU A 60 18.76 -15.71 -2.32
N ALA A 61 19.04 -14.48 -2.71
CA ALA A 61 18.48 -13.87 -3.91
C ALA A 61 19.35 -14.19 -5.13
N GLN A 62 18.70 -14.44 -6.27
CA GLN A 62 19.38 -14.59 -7.56
C GLN A 62 18.84 -13.56 -8.54
N ILE A 63 19.67 -13.23 -9.55
CA ILE A 63 19.35 -12.27 -10.60
C ILE A 63 19.49 -12.98 -11.95
N ASP A 64 18.36 -13.31 -12.57
CA ASP A 64 18.29 -13.92 -13.88
C ASP A 64 18.14 -12.83 -14.95
N LEU A 65 18.87 -12.96 -16.05
CA LEU A 65 18.85 -12.00 -17.16
C LEU A 65 18.21 -12.62 -18.39
N THR A 66 17.48 -11.80 -19.16
CA THR A 66 16.85 -12.20 -20.43
C THR A 66 17.85 -12.35 -21.56
N VAL A 67 18.98 -11.63 -21.46
CA VAL A 67 20.05 -11.60 -22.44
C VAL A 67 21.38 -11.51 -21.72
N ASP A 68 22.42 -12.12 -22.28
CA ASP A 68 23.79 -12.00 -21.80
C ASP A 68 24.40 -10.69 -22.34
N LYS A 69 24.02 -9.59 -21.70
CA LYS A 69 24.47 -8.25 -22.06
C LYS A 69 24.84 -7.46 -20.82
N TYR A 70 25.99 -6.83 -20.84
CA TYR A 70 26.47 -5.96 -19.77
C TYR A 70 25.83 -4.57 -19.85
N CYS A 71 25.46 -4.02 -18.69
CA CYS A 71 24.94 -2.67 -18.57
C CYS A 71 26.02 -1.76 -17.97
N TYR A 72 26.46 -0.78 -18.75
CA TYR A 72 27.49 0.14 -18.36
C TYR A 72 27.01 1.59 -18.54
N LYS A 73 27.21 2.42 -17.52
CA LYS A 73 27.08 3.88 -17.56
C LYS A 73 28.19 4.54 -16.76
N ARG A 74 28.68 5.69 -17.28
CA ARG A 74 29.65 6.52 -16.55
C ARG A 74 29.03 7.09 -15.27
N PRO A 75 29.82 7.35 -14.22
CA PRO A 75 29.35 8.04 -13.02
C PRO A 75 28.68 9.37 -13.36
N TYR A 76 27.62 9.70 -12.63
CA TYR A 76 27.01 11.03 -12.76
C TYR A 76 27.93 12.11 -12.17
N ARG A 77 27.92 13.28 -12.79
CA ARG A 77 28.57 14.46 -12.21
C ARG A 77 27.77 14.91 -10.98
N CYS A 78 28.45 15.19 -9.90
CA CYS A 78 27.85 15.65 -8.65
C CYS A 78 28.68 16.80 -8.07
N SER A 79 28.10 17.52 -7.10
CA SER A 79 28.81 18.55 -6.34
C SER A 79 29.91 17.95 -5.47
N MET A 80 30.86 18.78 -5.00
CA MET A 80 31.89 18.30 -4.07
C MET A 80 31.31 17.84 -2.74
N GLU A 81 30.20 18.44 -2.31
CA GLU A 81 29.48 18.04 -1.10
C GLU A 81 28.82 16.68 -1.26
N ASP A 82 28.11 16.47 -2.38
CA ASP A 82 27.50 15.18 -2.72
C ASP A 82 28.56 14.07 -2.81
N ARG A 83 29.72 14.38 -3.40
CA ARG A 83 30.81 13.42 -3.52
C ARG A 83 31.30 12.95 -2.15
N LYS A 84 31.57 13.88 -1.21
CA LYS A 84 31.96 13.54 0.16
C LYS A 84 30.91 12.69 0.89
N GLU A 85 29.63 13.03 0.66
CA GLU A 85 28.54 12.25 1.27
C GLU A 85 28.44 10.85 0.66
N ILE A 86 28.63 10.69 -0.66
CA ILE A 86 28.70 9.38 -1.32
C ILE A 86 29.84 8.55 -0.72
N GLU A 87 31.04 9.11 -0.62
CA GLU A 87 32.23 8.47 -0.02
C GLU A 87 31.98 8.01 1.41
N ASN A 88 31.34 8.87 2.23
CA ASN A 88 30.96 8.54 3.60
C ASN A 88 29.98 7.36 3.66
N GLN A 89 28.96 7.34 2.77
CA GLN A 89 28.02 6.23 2.71
C GLN A 89 28.65 4.96 2.18
N ILE A 90 29.52 5.00 1.17
CA ILE A 90 30.30 3.86 0.65
C ILE A 90 31.19 3.26 1.76
N SER A 91 31.93 4.09 2.49
CA SER A 91 32.79 3.63 3.58
C SER A 91 32.00 2.89 4.66
N LYS A 92 30.80 3.38 4.99
CA LYS A 92 29.90 2.69 5.94
C LYS A 92 29.38 1.36 5.41
N LEU A 93 29.04 1.29 4.11
CA LEU A 93 28.56 0.06 3.47
C LEU A 93 29.69 -1.00 3.41
N LEU A 94 30.94 -0.60 3.07
CA LEU A 94 32.11 -1.47 3.09
C LEU A 94 32.41 -1.99 4.49
N LYS A 95 32.42 -1.10 5.50
CA LYS A 95 32.66 -1.47 6.91
C LYS A 95 31.67 -2.53 7.42
N ASN A 96 30.43 -2.51 6.90
CA ASN A 96 29.39 -3.47 7.29
C ASN A 96 29.26 -4.65 6.31
N ASN A 97 30.20 -4.84 5.38
CA ASN A 97 30.23 -5.92 4.38
C ASN A 97 28.97 -6.01 3.51
N LEU A 98 28.25 -4.90 3.32
CA LEU A 98 27.08 -4.84 2.43
C LEU A 98 27.44 -4.70 0.97
N ILE A 99 28.64 -4.19 0.71
CA ILE A 99 29.26 -4.08 -0.62
C ILE A 99 30.70 -4.53 -0.54
N GLU A 100 31.27 -4.87 -1.67
CA GLU A 100 32.68 -5.23 -1.87
C GLU A 100 33.22 -4.55 -3.14
N GLU A 101 34.55 -4.46 -3.30
CA GLU A 101 35.16 -3.97 -4.53
C GLU A 101 34.83 -4.89 -5.72
N SER A 102 34.72 -4.32 -6.91
CA SER A 102 34.26 -5.04 -8.09
C SER A 102 35.14 -4.79 -9.29
N TYR A 103 35.36 -5.83 -10.10
CA TYR A 103 35.94 -5.79 -11.42
C TYR A 103 34.94 -6.18 -12.52
N SER A 104 33.67 -6.02 -12.23
CA SER A 104 32.55 -6.43 -13.08
C SER A 104 32.47 -5.61 -14.37
N PRO A 105 32.03 -6.19 -15.48
CA PRO A 105 31.67 -5.43 -16.67
C PRO A 105 30.38 -4.64 -16.53
N PHE A 106 29.59 -4.88 -15.47
CA PHE A 106 28.42 -4.05 -15.13
C PHE A 106 28.87 -2.82 -14.36
N ALA A 107 28.23 -1.66 -14.64
CA ALA A 107 28.50 -0.42 -13.93
C ALA A 107 27.26 0.48 -13.94
N ALA A 108 26.51 0.49 -12.85
CA ALA A 108 25.39 1.40 -12.64
C ALA A 108 25.89 2.72 -12.00
N PRO A 109 25.43 3.90 -12.43
CA PRO A 109 25.79 5.15 -11.78
C PRO A 109 25.00 5.35 -10.48
N VAL A 110 25.53 6.19 -9.60
CA VAL A 110 24.91 6.53 -8.32
C VAL A 110 24.43 7.97 -8.28
N THR A 111 23.43 8.24 -7.42
CA THR A 111 22.94 9.57 -7.09
C THR A 111 22.51 9.62 -5.63
N LEU A 112 22.39 10.83 -5.08
CA LEU A 112 21.81 11.05 -3.75
C LEU A 112 20.36 11.50 -3.87
N ALA A 113 19.52 10.95 -3.03
CA ALA A 113 18.15 11.42 -2.81
C ALA A 113 18.04 12.04 -1.41
N TYR A 114 17.73 13.33 -1.36
CA TYR A 114 17.57 14.07 -0.11
C TYR A 114 16.15 13.96 0.42
N LYS A 115 15.99 13.84 1.74
CA LYS A 115 14.68 13.92 2.39
C LYS A 115 14.16 15.36 2.33
N LYS A 116 12.89 15.54 1.97
CA LYS A 116 12.27 16.86 1.84
C LYS A 116 12.18 17.64 3.16
N GLU A 117 12.09 16.95 4.29
CA GLU A 117 11.84 17.54 5.60
C GLU A 117 13.11 18.19 6.22
N ASP A 118 14.28 17.59 6.02
CA ASP A 118 15.52 18.01 6.68
C ASP A 118 16.58 18.57 5.72
N GLY A 119 16.45 18.36 4.40
CA GLY A 119 17.47 18.73 3.40
C GLY A 119 18.88 18.13 3.64
N LYS A 120 19.15 17.65 4.84
CA LYS A 120 20.44 17.16 5.33
C LYS A 120 20.60 15.64 5.25
N ARG A 121 19.50 14.87 5.31
CA ARG A 121 19.55 13.40 5.28
C ARG A 121 19.42 12.90 3.85
N SER A 122 20.48 12.30 3.35
CA SER A 122 20.55 11.73 2.01
C SER A 122 20.46 10.20 2.03
N ARG A 123 20.09 9.63 0.88
CA ARG A 123 20.17 8.19 0.61
C ARG A 123 20.92 7.97 -0.67
N LEU A 124 21.89 7.04 -0.64
CA LEU A 124 22.55 6.57 -1.85
C LEU A 124 21.56 5.76 -2.68
N CYS A 125 21.37 6.18 -3.93
CA CYS A 125 20.49 5.53 -4.89
C CYS A 125 21.30 5.06 -6.09
N ILE A 126 21.26 3.74 -6.35
CA ILE A 126 21.90 3.16 -7.51
C ILE A 126 20.92 3.17 -8.68
N ASP A 127 21.32 3.63 -9.84
CA ASP A 127 20.48 3.68 -11.03
C ASP A 127 20.47 2.35 -11.78
N PHE A 128 19.67 1.41 -11.31
CA PHE A 128 19.50 0.11 -11.95
C PHE A 128 18.52 0.10 -13.14
N ARG A 129 18.12 1.24 -13.70
CA ARG A 129 17.13 1.29 -14.78
C ARG A 129 17.54 0.47 -16.01
N GLU A 130 18.82 0.47 -16.40
CA GLU A 130 19.30 -0.35 -17.51
C GLU A 130 19.33 -1.83 -17.17
N LEU A 131 19.82 -2.18 -15.99
CA LEU A 131 19.79 -3.56 -15.50
C LEU A 131 18.35 -4.08 -15.42
N ASN A 132 17.44 -3.27 -14.90
CA ASN A 132 16.02 -3.63 -14.77
C ASN A 132 15.32 -3.91 -16.11
N LYS A 133 15.85 -3.42 -17.25
CA LYS A 133 15.30 -3.75 -18.58
C LYS A 133 15.57 -5.22 -18.97
N ILE A 134 16.69 -5.76 -18.53
CA ILE A 134 17.15 -7.11 -18.90
C ILE A 134 17.00 -8.15 -17.78
N VAL A 135 16.71 -7.74 -16.53
CA VAL A 135 16.39 -8.68 -15.44
C VAL A 135 15.04 -9.36 -15.72
N ILE A 136 14.98 -10.68 -15.55
CA ILE A 136 13.71 -11.45 -15.64
C ILE A 136 12.84 -11.09 -14.46
N PRO A 137 11.59 -10.63 -14.67
CA PRO A 137 10.69 -10.34 -13.56
C PRO A 137 10.31 -11.62 -12.82
N GLN A 138 10.24 -11.57 -11.51
CA GLN A 138 9.71 -12.66 -10.70
C GLN A 138 8.20 -12.47 -10.51
N SER A 139 7.43 -13.48 -10.89
CA SER A 139 5.98 -13.49 -10.71
C SER A 139 5.65 -13.90 -9.28
N GLN A 140 5.45 -12.90 -8.43
CA GLN A 140 4.95 -13.08 -7.07
C GLN A 140 3.63 -12.31 -6.94
N PRO A 141 2.52 -12.97 -6.58
CA PRO A 141 1.28 -12.28 -6.31
C PRO A 141 1.44 -11.41 -5.06
N PHE A 142 1.12 -10.12 -5.21
CA PHE A 142 0.98 -9.22 -4.07
C PHE A 142 -0.47 -9.28 -3.60
N PRO A 143 -0.72 -9.37 -2.29
CA PRO A 143 -2.08 -9.32 -1.77
C PRO A 143 -2.71 -7.95 -2.06
N LEU A 144 -4.00 -7.94 -2.35
CA LEU A 144 -4.75 -6.69 -2.41
C LEU A 144 -4.89 -6.10 -1.01
N ILE A 145 -4.81 -4.78 -0.90
CA ILE A 145 -4.92 -4.08 0.40
C ILE A 145 -6.28 -4.39 1.03
N GLU A 146 -7.35 -4.46 0.22
CA GLU A 146 -8.69 -4.83 0.65
C GLU A 146 -8.75 -6.23 1.29
N ASP A 147 -8.10 -7.22 0.67
CA ASP A 147 -8.07 -8.59 1.19
C ASP A 147 -7.34 -8.68 2.54
N LEU A 148 -6.27 -7.88 2.71
CA LEU A 148 -5.56 -7.79 3.98
C LEU A 148 -6.46 -7.18 5.07
N MET A 149 -7.26 -6.17 4.72
CA MET A 149 -8.20 -5.54 5.65
C MET A 149 -9.34 -6.47 6.05
N VAL A 150 -9.91 -7.23 5.10
CA VAL A 150 -11.00 -8.18 5.37
C VAL A 150 -10.60 -9.20 6.44
N LYS A 151 -9.34 -9.66 6.47
CA LYS A 151 -8.86 -10.57 7.52
C LYS A 151 -8.98 -10.00 8.93
N THR A 152 -8.89 -8.68 9.10
CA THR A 152 -8.99 -8.05 10.42
C THR A 152 -10.44 -8.04 10.95
N VAL A 153 -11.44 -8.10 10.07
CA VAL A 153 -12.87 -8.11 10.45
C VAL A 153 -13.31 -9.46 10.95
N HIS A 154 -12.93 -10.55 10.26
CA HIS A 154 -13.32 -11.91 10.63
C HIS A 154 -13.04 -12.25 12.09
N ASN A 155 -12.00 -11.65 12.67
CA ASN A 155 -11.59 -11.90 14.05
C ASN A 155 -12.13 -10.87 15.04
N ASN A 156 -12.99 -9.91 14.62
CA ASN A 156 -13.52 -8.83 15.45
C ASN A 156 -12.41 -8.16 16.29
N CYS A 157 -11.34 -7.71 15.61
CA CYS A 157 -10.09 -7.29 16.23
C CYS A 157 -10.20 -5.91 16.90
N GLU A 158 -9.62 -5.78 18.09
CA GLU A 158 -9.57 -4.54 18.87
C GLU A 158 -8.13 -4.06 19.10
N PHE A 159 -7.14 -4.97 19.00
CA PHE A 159 -5.72 -4.67 19.21
C PHE A 159 -4.93 -4.89 17.94
N TYR A 160 -4.09 -3.91 17.62
CA TYR A 160 -3.25 -3.89 16.42
C TYR A 160 -1.81 -3.55 16.77
N SER A 161 -0.86 -4.24 16.14
CA SER A 161 0.57 -3.91 16.20
C SER A 161 1.17 -3.91 14.81
N THR A 162 2.04 -2.95 14.52
CA THR A 162 2.76 -2.89 13.25
C THR A 162 4.26 -3.04 13.47
N PHE A 163 4.92 -3.75 12.56
CA PHE A 163 6.35 -4.01 12.61
C PHE A 163 6.97 -3.71 11.24
N ASP A 164 8.12 -3.04 11.25
CA ASP A 164 8.90 -2.68 10.05
C ASP A 164 10.25 -3.39 10.13
N ILE A 165 10.62 -4.13 9.09
CA ILE A 165 11.90 -4.83 9.04
C ILE A 165 13.01 -3.84 8.71
N ASN A 166 14.08 -3.83 9.52
CA ASN A 166 15.19 -2.92 9.34
C ASN A 166 15.96 -3.21 8.06
N SER A 167 15.99 -2.23 7.15
CA SER A 167 16.71 -2.33 5.87
C SER A 167 16.41 -3.62 5.10
N ALA A 168 15.12 -3.98 5.04
CA ALA A 168 14.57 -5.26 4.65
C ALA A 168 15.30 -5.99 3.51
N PHE A 169 15.56 -5.33 2.38
CA PHE A 169 16.21 -5.96 1.23
C PHE A 169 17.67 -6.33 1.53
N TRP A 170 18.41 -5.52 2.26
CA TRP A 170 19.81 -5.80 2.61
C TRP A 170 19.96 -7.05 3.50
N SER A 171 18.90 -7.48 4.20
CA SER A 171 18.94 -8.69 5.02
C SER A 171 19.03 -9.97 4.17
N ILE A 172 18.76 -9.91 2.88
CA ILE A 172 18.79 -11.08 1.99
C ILE A 172 20.13 -11.11 1.24
N PRO A 173 21.00 -12.10 1.45
CA PRO A 173 22.24 -12.25 0.72
C PRO A 173 21.99 -12.54 -0.76
N LEU A 174 22.89 -12.05 -1.63
CA LEU A 174 22.93 -12.39 -3.03
C LEU A 174 23.82 -13.61 -3.26
N LYS A 175 23.39 -14.51 -4.13
CA LYS A 175 24.28 -15.58 -4.63
C LYS A 175 25.58 -14.99 -5.14
N VAL A 176 26.70 -15.57 -4.74
CA VAL A 176 28.05 -15.06 -5.09
C VAL A 176 28.19 -14.85 -6.60
N GLN A 177 27.66 -15.79 -7.40
CA GLN A 177 27.68 -15.75 -8.86
C GLN A 177 26.83 -14.64 -9.49
N ASP A 178 26.02 -13.93 -8.71
CA ASP A 178 25.12 -12.87 -9.20
C ASP A 178 25.52 -11.47 -8.71
N ARG A 179 26.41 -11.38 -7.73
CA ARG A 179 26.85 -10.11 -7.13
C ARG A 179 27.37 -9.14 -8.18
N TYR A 180 28.18 -9.61 -9.11
CA TYR A 180 28.78 -8.78 -10.17
C TYR A 180 27.74 -8.05 -11.03
N LYS A 181 26.50 -8.57 -11.16
CA LYS A 181 25.43 -7.93 -11.91
C LYS A 181 24.92 -6.66 -11.23
N THR A 182 25.15 -6.51 -9.93
CA THR A 182 24.74 -5.35 -9.12
C THR A 182 25.83 -4.27 -9.03
N ALA A 183 26.89 -4.41 -9.81
CA ALA A 183 28.02 -3.52 -9.72
C ALA A 183 27.64 -2.08 -10.11
N PHE A 184 28.23 -1.13 -9.38
CA PHE A 184 28.00 0.29 -9.54
C PHE A 184 29.30 1.08 -9.41
N VAL A 185 29.34 2.23 -10.04
CA VAL A 185 30.54 3.07 -10.11
C VAL A 185 30.28 4.42 -9.45
N THR A 186 31.29 4.86 -8.73
CA THR A 186 31.43 6.23 -8.21
C THR A 186 32.64 6.89 -8.85
N GLN A 187 32.96 8.11 -8.44
CA GLN A 187 34.21 8.75 -8.87
C GLN A 187 35.45 8.13 -8.19
N GLU A 188 35.24 7.42 -7.04
CA GLU A 188 36.32 6.87 -6.20
C GLU A 188 36.54 5.38 -6.39
N GLY A 189 35.60 4.67 -7.03
CA GLY A 189 35.77 3.24 -7.20
C GLY A 189 34.57 2.54 -7.81
N HIS A 190 34.76 1.24 -7.99
CA HIS A 190 33.79 0.30 -8.52
C HIS A 190 33.47 -0.75 -7.47
N PHE A 191 32.20 -0.92 -7.15
CA PHE A 191 31.70 -1.75 -6.05
C PHE A 191 30.55 -2.62 -6.52
N GLN A 192 30.30 -3.72 -5.81
CA GLN A 192 29.13 -4.58 -6.02
C GLN A 192 28.48 -4.95 -4.69
N TRP A 193 27.20 -5.29 -4.73
CA TRP A 193 26.43 -5.65 -3.53
C TRP A 193 26.64 -7.12 -3.16
N THR A 194 26.80 -7.39 -1.89
CA THR A 194 26.80 -8.74 -1.30
C THR A 194 25.41 -9.21 -0.96
N CYS A 195 24.48 -8.28 -0.84
CA CYS A 195 23.06 -8.48 -0.48
C CYS A 195 22.14 -7.83 -1.51
N LEU A 196 20.84 -8.08 -1.41
CA LEU A 196 19.81 -7.59 -2.32
C LEU A 196 19.68 -6.05 -2.21
N PRO A 197 20.07 -5.26 -3.25
CA PRO A 197 20.03 -3.82 -3.16
C PRO A 197 18.65 -3.24 -3.41
N PHE A 198 18.41 -2.03 -2.89
CA PHE A 198 17.28 -1.22 -3.29
C PHE A 198 17.37 -0.84 -4.78
N GLY A 199 16.22 -0.76 -5.45
CA GLY A 199 16.13 -0.32 -6.86
C GLY A 199 16.08 -1.44 -7.89
N LEU A 200 16.36 -2.69 -7.54
CA LEU A 200 16.10 -3.84 -8.41
C LEU A 200 14.58 -4.11 -8.48
N LYS A 201 14.06 -4.34 -9.70
CA LYS A 201 12.62 -4.59 -9.91
C LYS A 201 12.12 -5.87 -9.26
N THR A 202 13.02 -6.83 -9.02
CA THR A 202 12.69 -8.14 -8.40
C THR A 202 12.73 -8.11 -6.87
N ALA A 203 13.39 -7.14 -6.25
CA ALA A 203 13.58 -7.08 -4.81
C ALA A 203 12.26 -7.13 -4.00
N PRO A 204 11.20 -6.36 -4.35
CA PRO A 204 9.94 -6.44 -3.63
C PRO A 204 9.28 -7.82 -3.71
N ALA A 205 9.32 -8.47 -4.89
CA ALA A 205 8.73 -9.78 -5.11
C ALA A 205 9.45 -10.88 -4.33
N ILE A 206 10.79 -10.85 -4.32
CA ILE A 206 11.63 -11.77 -3.54
C ILE A 206 11.30 -11.65 -2.06
N PHE A 207 11.30 -10.43 -1.53
CA PHE A 207 11.07 -10.17 -0.12
C PHE A 207 9.64 -10.55 0.32
N GLN A 208 8.62 -10.19 -0.48
CA GLN A 208 7.23 -10.59 -0.24
C GLN A 208 7.10 -12.11 -0.13
N ARG A 209 7.75 -12.87 -1.03
CA ARG A 209 7.73 -14.33 -1.02
C ARG A 209 8.35 -14.89 0.25
N ILE A 210 9.53 -14.39 0.64
CA ILE A 210 10.25 -14.85 1.83
C ILE A 210 9.38 -14.62 3.07
N LEU A 211 8.88 -13.41 3.27
CA LEU A 211 8.10 -13.08 4.46
C LEU A 211 6.76 -13.82 4.51
N THR A 212 6.10 -13.99 3.35
CA THR A 212 4.88 -14.81 3.27
C THR A 212 5.16 -16.27 3.65
N ASN A 213 6.29 -16.82 3.23
CA ASN A 213 6.69 -18.19 3.60
C ASN A 213 6.99 -18.31 5.09
N ILE A 214 7.62 -17.32 5.71
CA ILE A 214 7.87 -17.26 7.15
C ILE A 214 6.54 -17.26 7.91
N ILE A 215 5.59 -16.39 7.54
CA ILE A 215 4.26 -16.35 8.15
C ILE A 215 3.55 -17.70 8.07
N ARG A 216 3.67 -18.41 6.95
CA ARG A 216 3.09 -19.77 6.79
C ARG A 216 3.84 -20.81 7.62
N LYS A 217 5.18 -20.83 7.59
CA LYS A 217 6.04 -21.76 8.31
C LYS A 217 5.75 -21.77 9.80
N TYR A 218 5.56 -20.57 10.38
CA TYR A 218 5.27 -20.40 11.81
C TYR A 218 3.79 -20.33 12.16
N LYS A 219 2.89 -20.61 11.20
CA LYS A 219 1.41 -20.63 11.38
C LYS A 219 0.87 -19.31 11.94
N LEU A 220 1.35 -18.18 11.40
CA LEU A 220 0.94 -16.84 11.83
C LEU A 220 -0.22 -16.27 11.00
N SER A 221 -0.67 -16.97 9.94
CA SER A 221 -1.60 -16.46 8.92
C SER A 221 -2.97 -16.03 9.45
N ASP A 222 -3.38 -16.52 10.62
CA ASP A 222 -4.69 -16.23 11.22
C ASP A 222 -4.73 -14.86 11.91
N PHE A 223 -3.58 -14.33 12.31
CA PHE A 223 -3.48 -13.09 13.07
C PHE A 223 -2.39 -12.13 12.58
N ALA A 224 -1.68 -12.48 11.52
CA ALA A 224 -0.65 -11.66 10.92
C ALA A 224 -0.81 -11.58 9.40
N VAL A 225 -0.59 -10.39 8.85
CA VAL A 225 -0.50 -10.15 7.42
C VAL A 225 0.73 -9.32 7.11
N ASN A 226 1.28 -9.50 5.90
CA ASN A 226 2.41 -8.69 5.45
C ASN A 226 2.19 -8.10 4.07
N PHE A 227 2.76 -6.94 3.85
CA PHE A 227 2.92 -6.33 2.54
C PHE A 227 4.36 -5.83 2.41
N ILE A 228 5.17 -6.56 1.66
CA ILE A 228 6.63 -6.40 1.55
C ILE A 228 7.25 -6.47 2.96
N ASP A 229 7.74 -5.36 3.50
CA ASP A 229 8.43 -5.22 4.78
C ASP A 229 7.52 -4.79 5.94
N ASP A 230 6.30 -4.33 5.65
CA ASP A 230 5.33 -3.94 6.66
C ASP A 230 4.51 -5.16 7.13
N ILE A 231 4.58 -5.48 8.44
CA ILE A 231 3.82 -6.56 9.06
C ILE A 231 2.76 -5.94 9.98
N LEU A 232 1.52 -6.42 9.88
CA LEU A 232 0.43 -6.07 10.77
C LEU A 232 -0.03 -7.30 11.55
N ILE A 233 -0.04 -7.20 12.88
CA ILE A 233 -0.69 -8.16 13.79
C ILE A 233 -2.00 -7.57 14.29
N PHE A 234 -3.02 -8.41 14.36
CA PHE A 234 -4.34 -8.06 14.84
C PHE A 234 -4.90 -9.17 15.74
N SER A 235 -5.66 -8.78 16.76
CA SER A 235 -6.19 -9.72 17.74
C SER A 235 -7.45 -9.19 18.40
N LYS A 236 -8.33 -10.11 18.85
CA LYS A 236 -9.59 -9.78 19.49
C LYS A 236 -9.42 -9.20 20.89
N ASN A 237 -8.47 -9.74 21.66
CA ASN A 237 -8.24 -9.33 23.03
C ASN A 237 -6.73 -9.17 23.31
N PHE A 238 -6.38 -8.50 24.40
CA PHE A 238 -5.01 -8.17 24.75
C PHE A 238 -4.14 -9.40 25.05
N ARG A 239 -4.67 -10.42 25.73
CA ARG A 239 -3.91 -11.63 26.08
C ARG A 239 -3.46 -12.41 24.85
N ASP A 240 -4.39 -12.61 23.90
CA ASP A 240 -4.05 -13.24 22.62
C ASP A 240 -3.06 -12.38 21.86
N HIS A 241 -3.21 -11.05 21.93
CA HIS A 241 -2.33 -10.12 21.22
C HIS A 241 -0.87 -10.22 21.67
N ILE A 242 -0.60 -10.29 22.98
CA ILE A 242 0.74 -10.53 23.53
C ILE A 242 1.30 -11.87 23.04
N THR A 243 0.47 -12.91 23.02
CA THR A 243 0.88 -14.24 22.51
C THR A 243 1.23 -14.18 21.02
N HIS A 244 0.43 -13.48 20.22
CA HIS A 244 0.65 -13.31 18.78
C HIS A 244 1.92 -12.52 18.48
N ILE A 245 2.17 -11.42 19.20
CA ILE A 245 3.42 -10.66 19.09
C ILE A 245 4.62 -11.55 19.47
N SER A 246 4.54 -12.29 20.57
CA SER A 246 5.60 -13.19 21.00
C SER A 246 5.98 -14.20 19.92
N LYS A 247 4.98 -14.83 19.28
CA LYS A 247 5.19 -15.79 18.18
C LYS A 247 5.84 -15.13 16.95
N LEU A 248 5.43 -13.90 16.59
CA LEU A 248 6.08 -13.17 15.49
C LEU A 248 7.53 -12.85 15.83
N LEU A 249 7.81 -12.30 17.02
CA LEU A 249 9.17 -11.93 17.42
C LEU A 249 10.10 -13.15 17.47
N GLU A 250 9.60 -14.29 17.93
CA GLU A 250 10.32 -15.58 17.91
C GLU A 250 10.64 -16.02 16.48
N ALA A 251 9.66 -15.96 15.56
CA ALA A 251 9.86 -16.29 14.14
C ALA A 251 10.91 -15.37 13.50
N ILE A 252 10.82 -14.07 13.71
CA ILE A 252 11.75 -13.06 13.18
C ILE A 252 13.16 -13.30 13.73
N GLN A 253 13.29 -13.62 15.03
CA GLN A 253 14.57 -13.94 15.66
C GLN A 253 15.19 -15.21 15.08
N THR A 254 14.40 -16.26 14.93
CA THR A 254 14.85 -17.56 14.42
C THR A 254 15.31 -17.47 12.97
N GLU A 255 14.60 -16.71 12.14
CA GLU A 255 14.96 -16.47 10.73
C GLU A 255 16.10 -15.44 10.58
N GLY A 256 16.53 -14.79 11.66
CA GLY A 256 17.68 -13.89 11.67
C GLY A 256 17.42 -12.48 11.17
N PHE A 257 16.17 -12.05 11.06
CA PHE A 257 15.82 -10.66 10.71
C PHE A 257 15.95 -9.71 11.90
N ARG A 258 15.98 -8.42 11.60
CA ARG A 258 15.94 -7.34 12.59
C ARG A 258 14.77 -6.42 12.33
N LEU A 259 14.13 -5.94 13.39
CA LEU A 259 13.05 -4.97 13.34
C LEU A 259 13.56 -3.55 13.66
N LYS A 260 13.01 -2.56 13.02
CA LYS A 260 13.29 -1.16 13.31
C LYS A 260 12.37 -0.65 14.41
N PHE A 261 12.85 -0.65 15.65
CA PHE A 261 12.06 -0.32 16.85
C PHE A 261 11.28 1.00 16.72
N SER A 262 11.91 2.07 16.25
CA SER A 262 11.29 3.41 16.09
C SER A 262 10.10 3.46 15.13
N LYS A 263 9.84 2.40 14.38
CA LYS A 263 8.71 2.26 13.46
C LYS A 263 7.71 1.19 13.90
N CYS A 264 8.00 0.47 14.97
CA CYS A 264 7.08 -0.51 15.53
C CYS A 264 6.02 0.18 16.39
N THR A 265 4.81 -0.35 16.38
CA THR A 265 3.74 0.05 17.28
C THR A 265 3.18 -1.19 17.98
N PHE A 266 2.76 -1.03 19.23
CA PHE A 266 2.34 -2.15 20.06
C PHE A 266 0.95 -1.94 20.63
N ALA A 267 0.08 -2.94 20.47
CA ALA A 267 -1.23 -3.06 21.08
C ALA A 267 -2.11 -1.79 21.02
N ASN A 268 -2.09 -1.08 19.90
CA ASN A 268 -2.95 0.08 19.67
C ASN A 268 -4.38 -0.36 19.31
N ASN A 269 -5.38 0.49 19.56
CA ASN A 269 -6.75 0.30 19.10
C ASN A 269 -6.94 0.62 17.61
N HIS A 270 -5.90 1.07 16.93
CA HIS A 270 -5.88 1.33 15.50
C HIS A 270 -4.48 1.08 14.93
N ALA A 271 -4.39 0.79 13.64
CA ALA A 271 -3.14 0.66 12.92
C ALA A 271 -3.04 1.64 11.75
N LYS A 272 -1.88 2.27 11.60
CA LYS A 272 -1.51 2.94 10.34
C LYS A 272 -0.87 1.89 9.44
N TYR A 273 -1.59 1.46 8.40
CA TYR A 273 -1.14 0.40 7.52
C TYR A 273 -1.45 0.72 6.06
N LEU A 274 -0.46 0.65 5.20
CA LEU A 274 -0.57 0.88 3.75
C LEU A 274 -1.36 2.14 3.37
N GLY A 275 -1.07 3.26 4.03
CA GLY A 275 -1.71 4.55 3.76
C GLY A 275 -3.11 4.72 4.34
N HIS A 276 -3.61 3.77 5.10
CA HIS A 276 -4.91 3.80 5.77
C HIS A 276 -4.75 3.75 7.28
N ILE A 277 -5.77 4.18 7.98
CA ILE A 277 -5.96 3.92 9.41
C ILE A 277 -7.04 2.85 9.51
N ILE A 278 -6.67 1.69 10.04
CA ILE A 278 -7.56 0.56 10.31
C ILE A 278 -7.97 0.63 11.78
N GLU A 279 -9.25 0.61 12.04
CA GLU A 279 -9.85 0.56 13.36
C GLU A 279 -10.84 -0.61 13.40
N LYS A 280 -11.42 -0.92 14.57
CA LYS A 280 -12.45 -1.96 14.67
C LYS A 280 -13.52 -1.77 13.58
N ASN A 281 -13.61 -2.74 12.66
CA ASN A 281 -14.59 -2.80 11.56
C ASN A 281 -14.63 -1.58 10.62
N SER A 282 -13.66 -0.66 10.70
CA SER A 282 -13.65 0.55 9.88
C SER A 282 -12.28 0.93 9.35
N VAL A 283 -12.28 1.65 8.23
CA VAL A 283 -11.07 2.15 7.57
C VAL A 283 -11.27 3.61 7.17
N ARG A 284 -10.21 4.40 7.33
CA ARG A 284 -10.20 5.80 6.92
C ARG A 284 -8.85 6.21 6.32
N PRO A 285 -8.81 7.26 5.50
CA PRO A 285 -7.57 7.77 4.94
C PRO A 285 -6.60 8.28 6.02
N LEU A 286 -5.30 8.17 5.75
CA LEU A 286 -4.25 8.68 6.62
C LEU A 286 -4.29 10.22 6.67
N LYS A 287 -4.22 10.83 7.87
CA LYS A 287 -4.31 12.29 8.07
C LYS A 287 -3.25 13.08 7.28
N ASP A 288 -2.01 12.63 7.28
CA ASP A 288 -0.91 13.30 6.59
C ASP A 288 -1.15 13.36 5.07
N TYR A 289 -1.76 12.29 4.54
CA TYR A 289 -2.12 12.24 3.13
C TYR A 289 -3.26 13.21 2.79
N LEU A 290 -4.28 13.28 3.64
CA LEU A 290 -5.37 14.26 3.50
C LEU A 290 -4.85 15.68 3.57
N THR A 291 -3.89 15.96 4.45
CA THR A 291 -3.20 17.27 4.54
C THR A 291 -2.47 17.58 3.24
N ALA A 292 -1.78 16.61 2.65
CA ALA A 292 -1.09 16.76 1.37
C ALA A 292 -2.06 17.01 0.19
N VAL A 293 -3.27 16.45 0.23
CA VAL A 293 -4.34 16.73 -0.75
C VAL A 293 -4.92 18.12 -0.51
N ARG A 294 -5.23 18.48 0.74
CA ARG A 294 -5.77 19.80 1.11
C ARG A 294 -4.86 20.93 0.67
N ASN A 295 -3.57 20.81 0.93
CA ASN A 295 -2.56 21.83 0.65
C ASN A 295 -2.00 21.76 -0.78
N PHE A 296 -2.57 20.89 -1.64
CA PHE A 296 -2.11 20.80 -3.02
C PHE A 296 -2.41 22.11 -3.76
N PRO A 297 -1.41 22.73 -4.42
CA PRO A 297 -1.62 23.99 -5.14
C PRO A 297 -2.48 23.78 -6.38
N ILE A 298 -3.07 24.87 -6.89
CA ILE A 298 -3.81 24.84 -8.15
C ILE A 298 -2.88 24.34 -9.27
N PRO A 299 -3.30 23.33 -10.04
CA PRO A 299 -2.48 22.80 -11.12
C PRO A 299 -2.30 23.78 -12.28
N GLU A 300 -1.06 24.12 -12.61
CA GLU A 300 -0.71 25.00 -13.75
C GLU A 300 -0.29 24.22 -14.99
N THR A 301 -0.05 22.91 -14.85
CA THR A 301 0.41 22.04 -15.93
C THR A 301 -0.31 20.69 -15.92
N ARG A 302 -0.35 20.02 -17.08
CA ARG A 302 -0.83 18.64 -17.16
C ARG A 302 -0.09 17.68 -16.22
N LYS A 303 1.19 17.95 -15.93
CA LYS A 303 1.99 17.17 -14.97
C LYS A 303 1.42 17.35 -13.55
N ASN A 304 1.10 18.57 -13.15
CA ASN A 304 0.50 18.83 -11.84
C ASN A 304 -0.86 18.15 -11.69
N ILE A 305 -1.71 18.18 -12.76
CA ILE A 305 -2.99 17.45 -12.75
C ILE A 305 -2.77 15.94 -12.55
N ARG A 306 -1.84 15.32 -13.28
CA ARG A 306 -1.54 13.89 -13.10
C ARG A 306 -1.07 13.58 -11.67
N GLN A 307 -0.26 14.46 -11.09
CA GLN A 307 0.20 14.30 -9.71
C GLN A 307 -0.97 14.41 -8.71
N PHE A 308 -1.87 15.36 -8.92
CA PHE A 308 -3.07 15.52 -8.07
C PHE A 308 -4.01 14.32 -8.21
N LEU A 309 -4.37 13.96 -9.43
CA LEU A 309 -5.24 12.81 -9.70
C LEU A 309 -4.65 11.50 -9.17
N GLY A 310 -3.34 11.30 -9.27
CA GLY A 310 -2.67 10.14 -8.69
C GLY A 310 -2.82 10.05 -7.16
N LYS A 311 -2.80 11.22 -6.48
CA LYS A 311 -3.08 11.28 -5.04
C LYS A 311 -4.55 10.97 -4.73
N VAL A 312 -5.47 11.61 -5.41
CA VAL A 312 -6.92 11.45 -5.19
C VAL A 312 -7.37 10.03 -5.51
N ASN A 313 -6.89 9.46 -6.61
CA ASN A 313 -7.30 8.13 -7.07
C ASN A 313 -6.94 7.00 -6.08
N PHE A 314 -5.94 7.20 -5.24
CA PHE A 314 -5.61 6.24 -4.19
C PHE A 314 -6.77 6.03 -3.19
N TYR A 315 -7.59 7.07 -2.98
CA TYR A 315 -8.76 7.02 -2.10
C TYR A 315 -10.10 7.13 -2.85
N HIS A 316 -10.14 6.76 -4.13
CA HIS A 316 -11.35 6.87 -4.96
C HIS A 316 -12.56 6.19 -4.35
N LYS A 317 -12.38 5.05 -3.68
CA LYS A 317 -13.45 4.29 -3.01
C LYS A 317 -14.11 5.02 -1.83
N PHE A 318 -13.52 6.11 -1.33
CA PHE A 318 -14.06 6.94 -0.26
C PHE A 318 -14.93 8.08 -0.79
N VAL A 319 -14.96 8.30 -2.11
CA VAL A 319 -15.60 9.46 -2.71
C VAL A 319 -16.77 9.03 -3.59
N PRO A 320 -18.01 9.44 -3.25
CA PRO A 320 -19.15 9.25 -4.12
C PRO A 320 -18.94 10.02 -5.43
N HIS A 321 -19.43 9.48 -6.54
CA HIS A 321 -19.37 10.10 -7.88
C HIS A 321 -17.98 10.59 -8.34
N ASN A 322 -16.91 9.99 -7.83
CA ASN A 322 -15.53 10.41 -8.08
C ASN A 322 -15.22 10.62 -9.59
N ALA A 323 -15.64 9.69 -10.47
CA ALA A 323 -15.36 9.79 -11.90
C ALA A 323 -16.10 10.97 -12.58
N ILE A 324 -17.28 11.34 -12.08
CA ILE A 324 -18.08 12.46 -12.58
C ILE A 324 -17.49 13.79 -12.11
N ILE A 325 -17.15 13.86 -10.81
CA ILE A 325 -16.54 15.07 -10.21
C ILE A 325 -15.21 15.39 -10.89
N LEU A 326 -14.37 14.40 -11.14
CA LEU A 326 -13.04 14.60 -11.73
C LEU A 326 -13.03 14.74 -13.26
N ASP A 327 -14.19 14.66 -13.94
CA ASP A 327 -14.25 14.73 -15.39
C ASP A 327 -13.62 16.01 -15.99
N PRO A 328 -13.86 17.23 -15.47
CA PRO A 328 -13.23 18.44 -15.99
C PRO A 328 -11.69 18.36 -15.96
N LEU A 329 -11.10 17.79 -14.87
CA LEU A 329 -9.66 17.65 -14.73
C LEU A 329 -9.10 16.56 -15.68
N HIS A 330 -9.82 15.47 -15.87
CA HIS A 330 -9.43 14.44 -16.84
C HIS A 330 -9.45 14.95 -18.29
N ASN A 331 -10.42 15.81 -18.63
CA ASN A 331 -10.51 16.41 -19.97
C ASN A 331 -9.29 17.26 -20.31
N LEU A 332 -8.70 17.98 -19.34
CA LEU A 332 -7.46 18.75 -19.54
C LEU A 332 -6.24 17.88 -19.86
N LEU A 333 -6.28 16.56 -19.60
CA LEU A 333 -5.20 15.64 -19.93
C LEU A 333 -5.22 15.15 -21.36
N ARG A 334 -6.32 15.36 -22.12
CA ARG A 334 -6.44 14.95 -23.51
C ARG A 334 -5.45 15.72 -24.38
N LYS A 335 -4.93 15.06 -25.42
CA LYS A 335 -3.91 15.65 -26.31
C LYS A 335 -4.46 16.82 -27.12
N ASP A 336 -5.71 16.71 -27.53
CA ASP A 336 -6.46 17.62 -28.40
C ASP A 336 -7.07 18.83 -27.67
N VAL A 337 -7.02 18.88 -26.34
CA VAL A 337 -7.59 19.96 -25.53
C VAL A 337 -6.49 20.93 -25.11
N LYS A 338 -6.68 22.24 -25.37
CA LYS A 338 -5.78 23.28 -24.84
C LYS A 338 -5.90 23.34 -23.32
N PHE A 339 -4.76 23.43 -22.63
CA PHE A 339 -4.76 23.60 -21.19
C PHE A 339 -5.31 24.99 -20.82
N LEU A 340 -6.50 25.01 -20.24
CA LEU A 340 -7.16 26.21 -19.72
C LEU A 340 -7.84 25.85 -18.39
N TRP A 341 -7.39 26.46 -17.31
CA TRP A 341 -8.01 26.27 -15.99
C TRP A 341 -9.28 27.11 -15.88
N ALA A 342 -10.43 26.51 -16.16
CA ALA A 342 -11.73 27.16 -16.15
C ALA A 342 -12.45 26.94 -14.79
N LYS A 343 -13.62 27.57 -14.64
CA LYS A 343 -14.42 27.53 -13.41
C LYS A 343 -14.82 26.10 -13.01
N ASP A 344 -15.22 25.29 -13.98
CA ASP A 344 -15.58 23.89 -13.78
C ASP A 344 -14.42 23.04 -13.26
N CYS A 345 -13.18 23.33 -13.69
CA CYS A 345 -11.96 22.69 -13.16
C CYS A 345 -11.71 23.09 -11.71
N GLN A 346 -11.93 24.38 -11.37
CA GLN A 346 -11.78 24.87 -10.01
C GLN A 346 -12.83 24.24 -9.08
N GLU A 347 -14.10 24.23 -9.49
CA GLU A 347 -15.19 23.61 -8.73
C GLU A 347 -14.94 22.10 -8.49
N SER A 348 -14.49 21.38 -9.52
CA SER A 348 -14.08 19.98 -9.43
C SER A 348 -12.94 19.77 -8.42
N PHE A 349 -11.91 20.62 -8.51
CA PHE A 349 -10.74 20.55 -7.64
C PHE A 349 -11.09 20.82 -6.17
N ASP A 350 -11.92 21.82 -5.90
CA ASP A 350 -12.33 22.17 -4.55
C ASP A 350 -13.29 21.14 -3.97
N LYS A 351 -14.26 20.64 -4.77
CA LYS A 351 -15.22 19.63 -4.34
C LYS A 351 -14.55 18.33 -3.93
N ILE A 352 -13.57 17.84 -4.70
CA ILE A 352 -12.85 16.61 -4.36
C ILE A 352 -12.01 16.76 -3.08
N LYS A 353 -11.39 17.95 -2.88
CA LYS A 353 -10.68 18.28 -1.63
C LYS A 353 -11.62 18.27 -0.44
N GLU A 354 -12.78 18.91 -0.56
CA GLU A 354 -13.82 18.94 0.46
C GLU A 354 -14.23 17.53 0.87
N LEU A 355 -14.64 16.70 -0.10
CA LEU A 355 -15.12 15.35 0.15
C LEU A 355 -14.07 14.46 0.83
N LEU A 356 -12.82 14.48 0.36
CA LEU A 356 -11.76 13.69 0.99
C LEU A 356 -11.38 14.25 2.38
N CYS A 357 -11.39 15.57 2.56
CA CYS A 357 -11.02 16.19 3.84
C CYS A 357 -12.15 16.21 4.86
N SER A 358 -13.38 15.84 4.51
CA SER A 358 -14.48 15.63 5.46
C SER A 358 -14.32 14.40 6.37
N LYS A 359 -13.17 13.71 6.27
CA LYS A 359 -12.81 12.51 7.03
C LYS A 359 -13.77 11.33 6.74
N PRO A 360 -13.88 10.91 5.49
CA PRO A 360 -14.75 9.79 5.14
C PRO A 360 -14.30 8.52 5.86
N ILE A 361 -15.25 7.82 6.45
CA ILE A 361 -15.05 6.53 7.12
C ILE A 361 -15.84 5.49 6.34
N LEU A 362 -15.18 4.41 5.97
CA LEU A 362 -15.81 3.26 5.37
C LEU A 362 -15.81 2.09 6.35
N LYS A 363 -16.85 1.30 6.31
CA LYS A 363 -16.86 -0.01 6.94
C LYS A 363 -15.95 -0.94 6.15
N ILE A 364 -15.21 -1.80 6.81
CA ILE A 364 -14.46 -2.86 6.14
C ILE A 364 -15.48 -3.94 5.71
N PHE A 365 -15.33 -4.47 4.50
CA PHE A 365 -16.21 -5.50 3.96
C PHE A 365 -16.18 -6.76 4.85
N ASP A 366 -17.36 -7.25 5.23
CA ASP A 366 -17.53 -8.48 5.98
C ASP A 366 -18.24 -9.53 5.08
N PRO A 367 -17.55 -10.60 4.68
CA PRO A 367 -18.14 -11.61 3.81
C PRO A 367 -19.36 -12.33 4.38
N GLU A 368 -19.55 -12.34 5.70
CA GLU A 368 -20.65 -13.04 6.37
C GLU A 368 -21.92 -12.18 6.54
N GLN A 369 -21.81 -10.87 6.27
CA GLN A 369 -22.94 -9.97 6.41
C GLN A 369 -23.70 -9.74 5.10
N PRO A 370 -25.04 -9.45 5.19
CA PRO A 370 -25.85 -9.11 4.02
C PRO A 370 -25.26 -7.94 3.24
N ILE A 371 -25.28 -8.05 1.91
CA ILE A 371 -24.75 -7.06 0.99
C ILE A 371 -25.89 -6.27 0.36
N LYS A 372 -25.80 -4.94 0.42
CA LYS A 372 -26.74 -4.00 -0.17
C LYS A 372 -26.00 -3.08 -1.14
N ILE A 373 -26.45 -3.03 -2.40
CA ILE A 373 -25.87 -2.17 -3.42
C ILE A 373 -26.91 -1.14 -3.82
N TYR A 374 -26.57 0.14 -3.77
CA TYR A 374 -27.43 1.24 -4.23
C TYR A 374 -26.80 1.78 -5.52
N THR A 375 -27.60 1.88 -6.57
CA THR A 375 -27.16 2.33 -7.90
C THR A 375 -27.93 3.56 -8.35
N ASP A 376 -27.26 4.44 -9.07
CA ASP A 376 -27.79 5.66 -9.66
C ASP A 376 -27.18 5.88 -11.03
N ALA A 377 -27.98 6.30 -12.01
CA ALA A 377 -27.54 6.59 -13.34
C ALA A 377 -27.99 7.99 -13.81
N SER A 378 -27.09 8.69 -14.44
CA SER A 378 -27.35 9.98 -15.09
C SER A 378 -26.73 10.02 -16.47
N ILE A 379 -27.06 11.04 -17.27
CA ILE A 379 -26.42 11.27 -18.56
C ILE A 379 -24.91 11.56 -18.46
N LYS A 380 -24.39 11.90 -17.29
CA LYS A 380 -22.97 12.16 -17.04
C LYS A 380 -22.19 10.89 -16.70
N GLY A 381 -22.84 9.95 -16.02
CA GLY A 381 -22.17 8.74 -15.55
C GLY A 381 -23.06 7.88 -14.66
N VAL A 382 -22.53 6.74 -14.27
CA VAL A 382 -23.15 5.81 -13.33
C VAL A 382 -22.40 5.82 -12.00
N GLY A 383 -23.13 5.69 -10.92
CA GLY A 383 -22.62 5.62 -9.57
C GLY A 383 -23.22 4.45 -8.80
N ALA A 384 -22.47 3.94 -7.81
CA ALA A 384 -22.98 2.95 -6.89
C ALA A 384 -22.27 3.04 -5.53
N VAL A 385 -22.95 2.56 -4.49
CA VAL A 385 -22.36 2.35 -3.18
C VAL A 385 -22.72 0.96 -2.65
N LEU A 386 -21.72 0.23 -2.22
CA LEU A 386 -21.88 -1.01 -1.47
C LEU A 386 -22.01 -0.67 0.01
N LYS A 387 -23.01 -1.19 0.68
CA LYS A 387 -23.28 -0.98 2.11
C LYS A 387 -23.50 -2.29 2.85
N GLN A 388 -23.15 -2.27 4.11
CA GLN A 388 -23.43 -3.33 5.08
C GLN A 388 -23.86 -2.72 6.41
N GLU A 389 -24.62 -3.43 7.20
CA GLU A 389 -25.05 -2.98 8.53
C GLU A 389 -23.89 -3.01 9.53
N ASP A 390 -23.84 -2.03 10.41
CA ASP A 390 -22.96 -2.06 11.59
C ASP A 390 -23.62 -2.85 12.74
N GLU A 391 -22.95 -2.91 13.89
CA GLU A 391 -23.44 -3.60 15.09
C GLU A 391 -24.78 -3.05 15.62
N ASN A 392 -25.16 -1.84 15.20
CA ASN A 392 -26.40 -1.16 15.59
C ASN A 392 -27.49 -1.27 14.49
N GLY A 393 -27.29 -2.06 13.45
CA GLY A 393 -28.23 -2.18 12.32
C GLY A 393 -28.23 -0.99 11.35
N ILE A 394 -27.24 -0.08 11.45
CA ILE A 394 -27.15 1.09 10.58
C ILE A 394 -26.34 0.73 9.33
N ASN A 395 -26.92 0.99 8.15
CA ASN A 395 -26.24 0.78 6.87
C ASN A 395 -25.05 1.75 6.71
N LYS A 396 -23.81 1.22 6.72
CA LYS A 396 -22.57 1.98 6.51
C LYS A 396 -21.99 1.72 5.12
N PRO A 397 -21.41 2.72 4.47
CA PRO A 397 -20.72 2.53 3.20
C PRO A 397 -19.45 1.69 3.40
N VAL A 398 -19.26 0.74 2.50
CA VAL A 398 -18.05 -0.09 2.38
C VAL A 398 -17.15 0.45 1.27
N ALA A 399 -17.74 0.79 0.12
CA ALA A 399 -17.03 1.38 -1.00
C ALA A 399 -18.00 2.12 -1.91
N TYR A 400 -17.51 3.20 -2.51
CA TYR A 400 -18.17 3.90 -3.60
C TYR A 400 -17.57 3.47 -4.94
N PHE A 401 -18.40 3.47 -5.96
CA PHE A 401 -18.04 3.24 -7.35
C PHE A 401 -18.63 4.33 -8.24
N SER A 402 -17.90 4.77 -9.25
CA SER A 402 -18.46 5.63 -10.30
C SER A 402 -17.70 5.44 -11.61
N LYS A 403 -18.42 5.60 -12.71
CA LYS A 403 -17.89 5.46 -14.07
C LYS A 403 -18.54 6.47 -15.00
N LYS A 404 -17.73 7.16 -15.80
CA LYS A 404 -18.22 8.06 -16.85
C LYS A 404 -18.81 7.25 -18.00
N LEU A 405 -19.90 7.74 -18.59
CA LEU A 405 -20.49 7.17 -19.79
C LEU A 405 -19.71 7.57 -21.05
N THR A 406 -19.67 6.66 -22.02
CA THR A 406 -19.20 6.96 -23.38
C THR A 406 -20.25 7.79 -24.14
N GLU A 407 -19.86 8.49 -25.20
CA GLU A 407 -20.79 9.30 -26.00
C GLU A 407 -21.93 8.46 -26.63
N THR A 408 -21.66 7.20 -26.92
CA THR A 408 -22.68 6.26 -27.39
C THR A 408 -23.66 5.85 -26.29
N GLN A 409 -23.15 5.63 -25.08
CA GLN A 409 -23.98 5.27 -23.92
C GLN A 409 -24.90 6.42 -23.48
N LYS A 410 -24.44 7.67 -23.54
CA LYS A 410 -25.23 8.85 -23.19
C LYS A 410 -26.53 9.00 -24.02
N LYS A 411 -26.56 8.42 -25.23
CA LYS A 411 -27.73 8.47 -26.14
C LYS A 411 -28.76 7.37 -25.88
N LYS A 412 -28.46 6.44 -24.95
CA LYS A 412 -29.35 5.33 -24.63
C LYS A 412 -30.48 5.74 -23.67
N LYS A 413 -31.56 4.95 -23.66
CA LYS A 413 -32.73 5.18 -22.78
C LYS A 413 -32.35 5.03 -21.30
N ALA A 414 -33.11 5.68 -20.42
CA ALA A 414 -32.89 5.66 -18.98
C ALA A 414 -32.80 4.22 -18.42
N ILE A 415 -33.70 3.33 -18.83
CA ILE A 415 -33.68 1.92 -18.39
C ILE A 415 -32.37 1.21 -18.74
N PHE A 416 -31.77 1.54 -19.89
CA PHE A 416 -30.45 0.98 -20.27
C PHE A 416 -29.36 1.52 -19.33
N LEU A 417 -29.38 2.82 -19.02
CA LEU A 417 -28.38 3.44 -18.14
C LEU A 417 -28.45 2.88 -16.72
N GLU A 418 -29.66 2.68 -16.19
CA GLU A 418 -29.86 2.08 -14.88
C GLU A 418 -29.40 0.62 -14.85
N CYS A 419 -29.76 -0.18 -15.86
CA CYS A 419 -29.28 -1.55 -15.98
C CYS A 419 -27.73 -1.60 -16.11
N LEU A 420 -27.16 -0.66 -16.87
CA LEU A 420 -25.72 -0.50 -17.00
C LEU A 420 -25.07 -0.15 -15.66
N ALA A 421 -25.69 0.70 -14.82
CA ALA A 421 -25.19 1.03 -13.50
C ALA A 421 -25.09 -0.22 -12.61
N ILE A 422 -26.14 -1.04 -12.62
CA ILE A 422 -26.15 -2.32 -11.89
C ILE A 422 -25.04 -3.23 -12.42
N LYS A 423 -24.93 -3.44 -13.73
CA LYS A 423 -23.90 -4.29 -14.34
C LYS A 423 -22.49 -3.82 -13.97
N GLU A 424 -22.20 -2.54 -14.12
CA GLU A 424 -20.87 -2.01 -13.85
C GLU A 424 -20.52 -2.08 -12.36
N ALA A 425 -21.48 -1.86 -11.46
CA ALA A 425 -21.30 -2.04 -10.02
C ALA A 425 -21.02 -3.51 -9.64
N VAL A 426 -21.83 -4.44 -10.17
CA VAL A 426 -21.64 -5.89 -9.95
C VAL A 426 -20.29 -6.34 -10.50
N LYS A 427 -19.91 -5.86 -11.69
CA LYS A 427 -18.60 -6.15 -12.28
C LYS A 427 -17.44 -5.63 -11.42
N TYR A 428 -17.58 -4.43 -10.87
CA TYR A 428 -16.55 -3.81 -10.04
C TYR A 428 -16.34 -4.57 -8.74
N TRP A 429 -17.40 -5.03 -8.08
CA TRP A 429 -17.35 -5.82 -6.85
C TRP A 429 -17.48 -7.33 -7.06
N GLN A 430 -17.23 -7.82 -8.26
CA GLN A 430 -17.39 -9.22 -8.64
C GLN A 430 -16.77 -10.19 -7.62
N HIS A 431 -15.56 -9.92 -7.15
CA HIS A 431 -14.85 -10.75 -6.18
C HIS A 431 -15.56 -10.86 -4.81
N SER A 432 -16.35 -9.84 -4.43
CA SER A 432 -17.12 -9.83 -3.19
C SER A 432 -18.54 -10.40 -3.34
N LEU A 433 -19.06 -10.46 -4.57
CA LEU A 433 -20.45 -10.81 -4.88
C LEU A 433 -20.61 -12.24 -5.41
N MET A 434 -19.55 -12.85 -5.89
CA MET A 434 -19.61 -14.21 -6.47
C MET A 434 -20.04 -15.21 -5.41
N ASN A 435 -21.05 -16.06 -5.76
CA ASN A 435 -21.65 -17.06 -4.87
C ASN A 435 -22.30 -16.48 -3.59
N LYS A 436 -22.64 -15.19 -3.58
CA LYS A 436 -23.35 -14.52 -2.49
C LYS A 436 -24.73 -14.06 -2.95
N GLU A 437 -25.69 -14.03 -2.02
CA GLU A 437 -26.96 -13.35 -2.22
C GLU A 437 -26.81 -11.88 -1.82
N PHE A 438 -27.37 -10.98 -2.63
CA PHE A 438 -27.35 -9.55 -2.34
C PHE A 438 -28.60 -8.83 -2.85
N VAL A 439 -28.81 -7.61 -2.37
CA VAL A 439 -29.95 -6.77 -2.77
C VAL A 439 -29.44 -5.52 -3.46
N VAL A 440 -30.00 -5.25 -4.64
CA VAL A 440 -29.75 -4.01 -5.39
C VAL A 440 -30.93 -3.06 -5.20
N TYR A 441 -30.63 -1.82 -4.89
CA TYR A 441 -31.60 -0.74 -4.76
C TYR A 441 -31.43 0.25 -5.91
N SER A 442 -32.51 0.52 -6.65
CA SER A 442 -32.60 1.51 -7.73
C SER A 442 -33.88 2.34 -7.56
N ASP A 443 -33.93 3.53 -8.14
CA ASP A 443 -35.14 4.38 -8.19
C ASP A 443 -36.00 4.12 -9.44
N HIS A 444 -35.51 3.33 -10.38
CA HIS A 444 -36.16 3.10 -11.67
C HIS A 444 -37.15 1.93 -11.60
N LYS A 445 -38.44 2.23 -11.37
CA LYS A 445 -39.54 1.24 -11.26
C LYS A 445 -39.55 0.15 -12.34
N PRO A 446 -39.31 0.43 -13.64
CA PRO A 446 -39.29 -0.62 -14.65
C PRO A 446 -38.31 -1.76 -14.43
N LEU A 447 -37.32 -1.59 -13.54
CA LEU A 447 -36.37 -2.67 -13.17
C LEU A 447 -36.97 -3.70 -12.20
N GLU A 448 -38.00 -3.35 -11.42
CA GLU A 448 -38.65 -4.23 -10.44
C GLU A 448 -39.23 -5.49 -11.08
N ASN A 449 -39.88 -5.30 -12.25
CA ASN A 449 -40.51 -6.38 -13.02
C ASN A 449 -39.57 -6.94 -14.12
N MET A 450 -38.32 -6.53 -14.12
CA MET A 450 -37.33 -6.99 -15.09
C MET A 450 -36.91 -8.42 -14.77
N ASN A 451 -37.60 -9.39 -15.38
CA ASN A 451 -37.15 -10.76 -15.34
C ASN A 451 -35.84 -10.88 -16.13
N ILE A 452 -34.70 -10.73 -15.45
CA ILE A 452 -33.35 -10.69 -16.02
C ILE A 452 -33.08 -11.96 -16.87
N LYS A 453 -33.83 -13.06 -16.62
CA LYS A 453 -33.67 -14.35 -17.32
C LYS A 453 -34.49 -14.47 -18.61
N SER A 454 -35.44 -13.59 -18.88
CA SER A 454 -36.44 -13.77 -19.96
C SER A 454 -36.53 -12.67 -21.04
N ARG A 455 -35.68 -11.64 -21.02
CA ARG A 455 -35.77 -10.55 -22.01
C ARG A 455 -34.95 -10.84 -23.26
N THR A 456 -35.67 -10.76 -24.37
CA THR A 456 -35.16 -10.83 -25.75
C THR A 456 -34.86 -9.47 -26.38
N ASP A 457 -34.77 -8.39 -25.57
CA ASP A 457 -34.46 -7.04 -26.05
C ASP A 457 -32.95 -6.98 -26.39
N GLU A 458 -32.61 -6.87 -27.67
CA GLU A 458 -31.22 -6.90 -28.17
C GLU A 458 -30.32 -5.85 -27.47
N GLU A 459 -30.86 -4.67 -27.13
CA GLU A 459 -30.09 -3.61 -26.45
C GLU A 459 -29.75 -3.92 -25.01
N LEU A 460 -30.53 -4.76 -24.32
CA LEU A 460 -30.32 -5.15 -22.91
C LEU A 460 -29.76 -6.56 -22.79
N GLY A 461 -29.75 -7.32 -23.90
CA GLY A 461 -29.39 -8.75 -23.90
C GLY A 461 -28.05 -9.05 -23.23
N ASP A 462 -26.99 -8.36 -23.62
CA ASP A 462 -25.65 -8.53 -23.03
C ASP A 462 -25.57 -8.13 -21.54
N LEU A 463 -26.32 -7.09 -21.15
CA LEU A 463 -26.35 -6.62 -19.78
C LEU A 463 -27.08 -7.64 -18.88
N THR A 464 -28.23 -8.12 -19.33
CA THR A 464 -29.05 -9.09 -18.59
C THR A 464 -28.41 -10.46 -18.52
N TYR A 465 -27.76 -10.90 -19.61
CA TYR A 465 -26.98 -12.15 -19.61
C TYR A 465 -25.86 -12.13 -18.57
N TYR A 466 -25.08 -11.04 -18.51
CA TYR A 466 -24.05 -10.90 -17.48
C TYR A 466 -24.64 -10.96 -16.07
N LEU A 467 -25.73 -10.23 -15.83
CA LEU A 467 -26.37 -10.16 -14.52
C LEU A 467 -27.04 -11.47 -14.10
N SER A 468 -27.49 -12.30 -15.05
CA SER A 468 -28.13 -13.61 -14.76
C SER A 468 -27.20 -14.62 -14.09
N GLN A 469 -25.89 -14.37 -14.09
CA GLN A 469 -24.88 -15.19 -13.43
C GLN A 469 -24.83 -14.96 -11.91
N TYR A 470 -25.54 -13.95 -11.40
CA TYR A 470 -25.53 -13.57 -9.99
C TYR A 470 -26.89 -13.79 -9.33
N ASN A 471 -26.89 -14.07 -8.03
CA ASN A 471 -28.10 -14.25 -7.24
C ASN A 471 -28.42 -12.98 -6.47
N PHE A 472 -29.34 -12.16 -6.99
CA PHE A 472 -29.75 -10.92 -6.34
C PHE A 472 -31.22 -10.57 -6.61
N LYS A 473 -31.76 -9.69 -5.76
CA LYS A 473 -33.09 -9.10 -5.90
C LYS A 473 -32.96 -7.61 -6.14
N ILE A 474 -33.86 -7.03 -6.95
CA ILE A 474 -33.95 -5.59 -7.17
C ILE A 474 -35.10 -5.07 -6.31
N ASN A 475 -34.82 -4.09 -5.47
CA ASN A 475 -35.79 -3.36 -4.66
C ASN A 475 -35.85 -1.91 -5.13
N ILE A 476 -37.06 -1.41 -5.31
CA ILE A 476 -37.25 -0.02 -5.71
C ILE A 476 -37.30 0.88 -4.47
N THR A 477 -36.51 1.94 -4.49
CA THR A 477 -36.49 2.96 -3.46
C THR A 477 -36.63 4.35 -4.07
N ARG A 478 -37.10 5.34 -3.30
CA ARG A 478 -37.30 6.69 -3.81
C ARG A 478 -35.95 7.36 -4.12
N ASP A 479 -35.87 8.10 -5.21
CA ASP A 479 -34.68 8.86 -5.66
C ASP A 479 -34.02 9.68 -4.52
N TYR A 480 -34.80 10.35 -3.69
CA TYR A 480 -34.32 11.06 -2.51
C TYR A 480 -33.51 10.18 -1.54
N GLN A 481 -33.93 8.90 -1.36
CA GLN A 481 -33.20 7.98 -0.47
C GLN A 481 -31.88 7.54 -1.13
N ILE A 482 -31.86 7.32 -2.44
CA ILE A 482 -30.63 7.00 -3.19
C ILE A 482 -29.67 8.21 -3.15
N LYS A 483 -30.13 9.41 -3.50
CA LYS A 483 -29.30 10.63 -3.46
C LYS A 483 -28.72 10.91 -2.09
N LYS A 484 -29.50 10.71 -1.01
CA LYS A 484 -29.00 10.84 0.38
C LYS A 484 -28.02 9.75 0.77
N LEU A 485 -28.05 8.59 0.10
CA LEU A 485 -27.21 7.43 0.42
C LEU A 485 -25.95 7.37 -0.45
N THR A 486 -25.94 8.07 -1.59
CA THR A 486 -24.81 8.16 -2.53
C THR A 486 -23.97 9.42 -2.36
N VAL A 487 -24.42 10.41 -1.56
CA VAL A 487 -23.70 11.66 -1.22
C VAL A 487 -22.96 11.48 0.14
#